data_2d3c3b2175875d8a00012972a9e6983a
#
_entry.id   2d3c3b2175875d8a00012972a9e6983a
#
_cell.length_a   1.000
_cell.length_b   1.000
_cell.length_c   1.000
_cell.angle_alpha   90.00
_cell.angle_beta   90.00
_cell.angle_gamma   90.00
#
_symmetry.space_group_name_H-M   'P 1'
#
loop_
_entity.id
_entity.type
_entity.pdbx_description
1 polymer ?
#
loop_
_entity_poly.entity_id
_entity_poly.type
_entity_poly.pdbx_seq_one_letter_code
_entity_poly.pdbx_strand_id
1 'polypeptide(L)'
;IRMDPSSPNAMASLVAKKGDYDVLTGNDADADRHGIVTPDAGLMNPNHYLAVAIDYLFSHRADWPRDAAIGKTLVSSMIIDRVAESLGRRLLEVPVGFKWFVPGLLDGTVAFGGEESAGASFLRRDGSVWSTDKDGILLCLLAAEMIAVTGKSPSERYRELEEAFGASAYQRVDAPATPEQKATLGKLAPDAVTATTLADEKITAKLSHAPGNG
;
A
#
# COMPACT_ATOMS: atom_id res chain seq x y z
N ILE A 1 -5.99 10.68 -20.64
CA ILE A 1 -5.70 9.49 -19.80
C ILE A 1 -4.76 9.96 -18.70
N ARG A 2 -5.11 9.72 -17.44
CA ARG A 2 -4.22 9.97 -16.33
C ARG A 2 -3.11 8.92 -16.34
N MET A 3 -1.86 9.34 -16.20
CA MET A 3 -0.68 8.46 -16.15
C MET A 3 -0.58 7.83 -14.76
N ASP A 4 -1.48 6.91 -14.46
CA ASP A 4 -1.57 6.23 -13.18
C ASP A 4 -1.15 4.76 -13.37
N PRO A 5 -0.03 4.31 -12.80
CA PRO A 5 0.48 2.95 -13.00
C PRO A 5 -0.38 1.87 -12.33
N SER A 6 -1.36 2.24 -11.51
CA SER A 6 -2.39 1.32 -11.01
C SER A 6 -3.59 1.17 -11.95
N SER A 7 -3.64 1.98 -13.03
CA SER A 7 -4.76 1.96 -13.99
C SER A 7 -4.50 0.95 -15.11
N PRO A 8 -5.43 0.00 -15.36
CA PRO A 8 -5.32 -0.92 -16.50
C PRO A 8 -5.19 -0.20 -17.85
N ASN A 9 -5.80 0.97 -18.00
CA ASN A 9 -5.71 1.75 -19.23
C ASN A 9 -4.30 2.34 -19.45
N ALA A 10 -3.64 2.83 -18.40
CA ALA A 10 -2.29 3.35 -18.49
C ALA A 10 -1.27 2.22 -18.73
N MET A 11 -1.51 1.04 -18.16
CA MET A 11 -0.63 -0.12 -18.24
C MET A 11 -0.98 -1.11 -19.35
N ALA A 12 -1.95 -0.79 -20.22
CA ALA A 12 -2.46 -1.72 -21.22
C ALA A 12 -1.38 -2.34 -22.13
N SER A 13 -0.39 -1.56 -22.54
CA SER A 13 0.71 -2.04 -23.38
C SER A 13 1.63 -3.04 -22.67
N LEU A 14 1.81 -2.89 -21.38
CA LEU A 14 2.59 -3.84 -20.55
C LEU A 14 1.78 -5.10 -20.24
N VAL A 15 0.49 -4.94 -19.91
CA VAL A 15 -0.42 -6.06 -19.66
C VAL A 15 -0.52 -6.96 -20.90
N ALA A 16 -0.52 -6.37 -22.12
CA ALA A 16 -0.53 -7.13 -23.37
C ALA A 16 0.72 -8.01 -23.57
N LYS A 17 1.83 -7.71 -22.90
CA LYS A 17 3.10 -8.42 -22.97
C LYS A 17 3.40 -9.28 -21.75
N LYS A 18 2.45 -9.49 -20.86
CA LYS A 18 2.66 -10.13 -19.56
C LYS A 18 3.27 -11.54 -19.64
N GLY A 19 3.07 -12.25 -20.75
CA GLY A 19 3.64 -13.60 -20.96
C GLY A 19 5.07 -13.61 -21.50
N ASP A 20 5.63 -12.46 -21.87
CA ASP A 20 6.95 -12.37 -22.50
C ASP A 20 8.08 -12.14 -21.47
N TYR A 21 7.74 -11.81 -20.21
CA TYR A 21 8.68 -11.41 -19.16
C TYR A 21 8.23 -11.95 -17.79
N ASP A 22 9.18 -12.18 -16.90
CA ASP A 22 8.90 -12.61 -15.52
C ASP A 22 8.16 -11.53 -14.71
N VAL A 23 8.42 -10.26 -15.00
CA VAL A 23 7.73 -9.10 -14.45
C VAL A 23 7.87 -7.91 -15.39
N LEU A 24 6.83 -7.10 -15.47
CA LEU A 24 6.84 -5.81 -16.16
C LEU A 24 6.46 -4.74 -15.15
N THR A 25 7.10 -3.60 -15.23
CA THR A 25 6.88 -2.51 -14.27
C THR A 25 6.66 -1.17 -14.97
N GLY A 26 5.92 -0.29 -14.33
CA GLY A 26 5.71 1.06 -14.80
C GLY A 26 5.63 2.04 -13.64
N ASN A 27 5.98 3.28 -13.92
CA ASN A 27 5.88 4.40 -12.99
C ASN A 27 5.06 5.53 -13.61
N ASP A 28 4.58 6.43 -12.79
CA ASP A 28 4.02 7.70 -13.25
C ASP A 28 5.11 8.73 -13.57
N ALA A 29 4.71 9.96 -13.91
CA ALA A 29 5.62 10.95 -14.48
C ALA A 29 6.72 11.41 -13.53
N ASP A 30 6.45 11.45 -12.23
CA ASP A 30 7.39 11.80 -11.15
C ASP A 30 7.97 10.56 -10.44
N ALA A 31 7.58 9.37 -10.92
CA ALA A 31 8.07 8.06 -10.48
C ALA A 31 7.90 7.77 -8.97
N ASP A 32 6.93 8.41 -8.34
CA ASP A 32 6.61 8.18 -6.92
C ASP A 32 5.68 6.97 -6.69
N ARG A 33 5.06 6.44 -7.77
CA ARG A 33 4.15 5.30 -7.76
C ARG A 33 4.59 4.18 -8.68
N HIS A 34 4.16 2.96 -8.35
CA HIS A 34 4.49 1.74 -9.07
C HIS A 34 3.28 1.09 -9.74
N GLY A 35 3.52 0.37 -10.82
CA GLY A 35 2.62 -0.62 -11.37
C GLY A 35 3.39 -1.91 -11.61
N ILE A 36 2.89 -3.02 -11.10
CA ILE A 36 3.51 -4.35 -11.23
C ILE A 36 2.60 -5.24 -12.06
N VAL A 37 3.14 -5.77 -13.14
CA VAL A 37 2.45 -6.72 -14.02
C VAL A 37 3.16 -8.05 -13.97
N THR A 38 2.44 -9.11 -13.60
CA THR A 38 2.94 -10.46 -13.51
C THR A 38 2.35 -11.36 -14.61
N PRO A 39 3.03 -12.44 -15.02
CA PRO A 39 2.58 -13.30 -16.10
C PRO A 39 1.19 -13.91 -15.85
N ASP A 40 0.96 -14.32 -14.63
CA ASP A 40 -0.24 -15.05 -14.19
C ASP A 40 -1.43 -14.15 -13.88
N ALA A 41 -1.22 -13.06 -13.13
CA ALA A 41 -2.31 -12.19 -12.66
C ALA A 41 -2.48 -10.88 -13.49
N GLY A 42 -1.51 -10.52 -14.32
CA GLY A 42 -1.52 -9.24 -15.02
C GLY A 42 -1.19 -8.09 -14.06
N LEU A 43 -1.88 -6.96 -14.20
CA LEU A 43 -1.65 -5.79 -13.33
C LEU A 43 -2.14 -6.07 -11.92
N MET A 44 -1.22 -6.04 -10.97
CA MET A 44 -1.54 -6.23 -9.56
C MET A 44 -2.24 -5.00 -8.96
N ASN A 45 -3.18 -5.26 -8.04
CA ASN A 45 -3.70 -4.19 -7.18
C ASN A 45 -2.56 -3.68 -6.26
N PRO A 46 -2.38 -2.35 -6.11
CA PRO A 46 -1.34 -1.80 -5.25
C PRO A 46 -1.40 -2.31 -3.80
N ASN A 47 -2.58 -2.47 -3.22
CA ASN A 47 -2.73 -3.03 -1.88
C ASN A 47 -2.17 -4.46 -1.76
N HIS A 48 -2.37 -5.27 -2.80
CA HIS A 48 -1.86 -6.63 -2.84
C HIS A 48 -0.33 -6.62 -2.91
N TYR A 49 0.22 -5.78 -3.78
CA TYR A 49 1.66 -5.69 -3.91
C TYR A 49 2.32 -5.11 -2.64
N LEU A 50 1.72 -4.11 -1.99
CA LEU A 50 2.24 -3.57 -0.73
C LEU A 50 2.27 -4.62 0.39
N ALA A 51 1.24 -5.46 0.50
CA ALA A 51 1.22 -6.55 1.47
C ALA A 51 2.37 -7.54 1.26
N VAL A 52 2.61 -7.93 -0.01
CA VAL A 52 3.73 -8.81 -0.40
C VAL A 52 5.08 -8.12 -0.14
N ALA A 53 5.20 -6.84 -0.47
CA ALA A 53 6.42 -6.06 -0.22
C ALA A 53 6.76 -6.02 1.27
N ILE A 54 5.77 -5.80 2.13
CA ILE A 54 5.92 -5.80 3.58
C ILE A 54 6.37 -7.17 4.08
N ASP A 55 5.65 -8.23 3.72
CA ASP A 55 5.99 -9.61 4.13
C ASP A 55 7.43 -9.96 3.72
N TYR A 56 7.78 -9.69 2.47
CA TYR A 56 9.12 -9.96 1.95
C TYR A 56 10.20 -9.16 2.67
N LEU A 57 10.04 -7.84 2.78
CA LEU A 57 11.05 -6.97 3.36
C LEU A 57 11.33 -7.32 4.82
N PHE A 58 10.30 -7.46 5.64
CA PHE A 58 10.47 -7.75 7.06
C PHE A 58 10.99 -9.17 7.33
N SER A 59 10.84 -10.08 6.36
CA SER A 59 11.43 -11.42 6.42
C SER A 59 12.88 -11.47 5.91
N HIS A 60 13.33 -10.50 5.10
CA HIS A 60 14.64 -10.53 4.42
C HIS A 60 15.56 -9.33 4.77
N ARG A 61 15.18 -8.49 5.74
CA ARG A 61 15.98 -7.35 6.22
C ARG A 61 16.30 -7.52 7.70
N ALA A 62 17.25 -8.42 7.98
CA ALA A 62 17.61 -8.82 9.35
C ALA A 62 18.17 -7.64 10.19
N ASP A 63 18.79 -6.65 9.53
CA ASP A 63 19.40 -5.50 10.18
C ASP A 63 18.40 -4.39 10.53
N TRP A 64 17.15 -4.53 10.11
CA TRP A 64 16.12 -3.55 10.45
C TRP A 64 15.76 -3.59 11.93
N PRO A 65 15.54 -2.43 12.58
CA PRO A 65 15.16 -2.38 13.98
C PRO A 65 13.93 -3.28 14.25
N ARG A 66 14.00 -4.09 15.28
CA ARG A 66 12.93 -5.07 15.60
C ARG A 66 11.62 -4.42 16.01
N ASP A 67 11.67 -3.22 16.54
CA ASP A 67 10.54 -2.40 16.99
C ASP A 67 10.04 -1.42 15.91
N ALA A 68 10.73 -1.34 14.75
CA ALA A 68 10.30 -0.49 13.66
C ALA A 68 8.93 -0.93 13.12
N ALA A 69 8.05 0.05 12.95
CA ALA A 69 6.68 -0.15 12.55
C ALA A 69 6.52 -0.35 11.04
N ILE A 70 5.41 -0.97 10.68
CA ILE A 70 4.84 -0.97 9.34
C ILE A 70 3.82 0.17 9.28
N GLY A 71 4.03 1.13 8.37
CA GLY A 71 3.12 2.25 8.13
C GLY A 71 2.16 1.98 6.97
N LYS A 72 0.86 2.20 7.20
CA LYS A 72 -0.17 2.19 6.15
C LYS A 72 -1.15 3.35 6.33
N THR A 73 -1.86 3.74 5.26
CA THR A 73 -2.99 4.65 5.39
C THR A 73 -4.24 3.88 5.83
N LEU A 74 -5.17 4.59 6.48
CA LEU A 74 -6.42 3.99 6.97
C LEU A 74 -7.30 3.40 5.85
N VAL A 75 -7.10 3.82 4.59
CA VAL A 75 -7.82 3.29 3.41
C VAL A 75 -7.08 2.15 2.71
N SER A 76 -5.90 1.77 3.20
CA SER A 76 -5.17 0.60 2.71
C SER A 76 -5.80 -0.71 3.21
N SER A 77 -5.54 -1.80 2.49
CA SER A 77 -6.15 -3.10 2.77
C SER A 77 -5.82 -3.65 4.16
N MET A 78 -6.80 -4.27 4.80
CA MET A 78 -6.65 -4.97 6.08
C MET A 78 -5.75 -6.23 6.02
N ILE A 79 -5.40 -6.72 4.85
CA ILE A 79 -4.42 -7.83 4.77
C ILE A 79 -3.06 -7.39 5.32
N ILE A 80 -2.73 -6.09 5.20
CA ILE A 80 -1.51 -5.52 5.77
C ILE A 80 -1.51 -5.63 7.30
N ASP A 81 -2.67 -5.46 7.94
CA ASP A 81 -2.80 -5.64 9.41
C ASP A 81 -2.47 -7.07 9.81
N ARG A 82 -3.02 -8.05 9.09
CA ARG A 82 -2.79 -9.48 9.35
C ARG A 82 -1.33 -9.88 9.11
N VAL A 83 -0.71 -9.33 8.07
CA VAL A 83 0.73 -9.52 7.80
C VAL A 83 1.56 -8.92 8.92
N ALA A 84 1.26 -7.69 9.37
CA ALA A 84 1.97 -7.04 10.47
C ALA A 84 1.86 -7.85 11.76
N GLU A 85 0.67 -8.36 12.07
CA GLU A 85 0.42 -9.22 13.23
C GLU A 85 1.25 -10.51 13.16
N SER A 86 1.25 -11.20 12.01
CA SER A 86 2.02 -12.44 11.82
C SER A 86 3.52 -12.23 11.94
N LEU A 87 4.02 -11.07 11.53
CA LEU A 87 5.42 -10.67 11.66
C LEU A 87 5.78 -10.18 13.08
N GLY A 88 4.80 -10.07 13.98
CA GLY A 88 4.98 -9.50 15.31
C GLY A 88 5.44 -8.03 15.27
N ARG A 89 4.99 -7.28 14.26
CA ARG A 89 5.38 -5.90 14.05
C ARG A 89 4.27 -4.92 14.44
N ARG A 90 4.67 -3.78 14.97
CA ARG A 90 3.74 -2.69 15.26
C ARG A 90 3.20 -2.10 13.95
N LEU A 91 1.90 -1.90 13.87
CA LEU A 91 1.25 -1.19 12.79
C LEU A 91 1.11 0.29 13.15
N LEU A 92 1.48 1.17 12.23
CA LEU A 92 1.22 2.60 12.29
C LEU A 92 0.18 2.94 11.21
N GLU A 93 -1.09 3.04 11.61
CA GLU A 93 -2.15 3.50 10.72
C GLU A 93 -2.27 5.03 10.79
N VAL A 94 -2.27 5.67 9.62
CA VAL A 94 -2.28 7.13 9.48
C VAL A 94 -3.37 7.58 8.50
N PRO A 95 -3.77 8.85 8.53
CA PRO A 95 -4.61 9.42 7.47
C PRO A 95 -3.92 9.36 6.11
N VAL A 96 -4.69 9.54 5.04
CA VAL A 96 -4.15 9.67 3.68
C VAL A 96 -3.13 10.80 3.63
N GLY A 97 -1.95 10.49 3.08
CA GLY A 97 -0.85 11.44 2.91
C GLY A 97 0.47 10.89 3.41
N PHE A 98 1.46 10.81 2.53
CA PHE A 98 2.77 10.21 2.84
C PHE A 98 3.55 10.96 3.93
N LYS A 99 3.28 12.26 4.09
CA LYS A 99 3.89 13.13 5.12
C LYS A 99 3.84 12.54 6.54
N TRP A 100 2.88 11.69 6.83
CA TRP A 100 2.70 11.09 8.15
C TRP A 100 3.76 10.02 8.49
N PHE A 101 4.40 9.45 7.47
CA PHE A 101 5.47 8.48 7.66
C PHE A 101 6.84 9.13 7.81
N VAL A 102 6.99 10.39 7.36
CA VAL A 102 8.29 11.10 7.29
C VAL A 102 9.06 11.09 8.61
N PRO A 103 8.49 11.46 9.76
CA PRO A 103 9.24 11.44 11.01
C PRO A 103 9.77 10.05 11.35
N GLY A 104 8.93 9.02 11.22
CA GLY A 104 9.31 7.66 11.56
C GLY A 104 10.31 7.02 10.57
N LEU A 105 10.26 7.39 9.28
CA LEU A 105 11.27 6.97 8.30
C LEU A 105 12.63 7.62 8.58
N LEU A 106 12.62 8.89 9.03
CA LEU A 106 13.85 9.63 9.35
C LEU A 106 14.57 9.05 10.57
N ASP A 107 13.83 8.73 11.63
CA ASP A 107 14.39 8.24 12.89
C ASP A 107 14.47 6.71 12.97
N GLY A 108 14.00 5.99 11.94
CA GLY A 108 14.01 4.53 11.86
C GLY A 108 12.93 3.83 12.70
N THR A 109 12.00 4.56 13.32
CA THR A 109 10.87 3.96 14.05
C THR A 109 9.77 3.41 13.15
N VAL A 110 9.79 3.77 11.87
CA VAL A 110 8.99 3.20 10.78
C VAL A 110 9.94 2.65 9.72
N ALA A 111 9.88 1.36 9.44
CA ALA A 111 10.73 0.74 8.44
C ALA A 111 10.11 0.73 7.03
N PHE A 112 8.80 0.80 6.95
CA PHE A 112 8.03 0.85 5.72
C PHE A 112 6.84 1.79 5.88
N GLY A 113 6.62 2.68 4.92
CA GLY A 113 5.42 3.50 4.82
C GLY A 113 4.82 3.39 3.43
N GLY A 114 3.53 3.04 3.32
CA GLY A 114 2.88 2.83 2.04
C GLY A 114 1.44 3.30 1.97
N GLU A 115 1.03 3.67 0.77
CA GLU A 115 -0.31 4.15 0.44
C GLU A 115 -0.96 3.28 -0.63
N GLU A 116 -2.27 3.09 -0.54
CA GLU A 116 -3.08 2.36 -1.53
C GLU A 116 -3.01 2.96 -2.94
N SER A 117 -2.54 4.20 -3.05
CA SER A 117 -2.29 4.90 -4.31
C SER A 117 -1.06 4.41 -5.07
N ALA A 118 -0.44 3.32 -4.64
CA ALA A 118 0.74 2.68 -5.21
C ALA A 118 2.08 3.38 -4.92
N GLY A 119 2.15 4.17 -3.86
CA GLY A 119 3.39 4.80 -3.41
C GLY A 119 3.86 4.25 -2.07
N ALA A 120 5.15 4.00 -1.94
CA ALA A 120 5.76 3.61 -0.68
C ALA A 120 7.25 3.98 -0.64
N SER A 121 7.80 3.97 0.57
CA SER A 121 9.24 4.00 0.82
C SER A 121 9.56 3.12 2.02
N PHE A 122 10.81 2.67 2.10
CA PHE A 122 11.28 1.83 3.18
C PHE A 122 12.78 2.04 3.43
N LEU A 123 13.26 1.56 4.58
CA LEU A 123 14.65 1.69 4.98
C LEU A 123 15.60 0.92 4.04
N ARG A 124 16.84 1.36 3.99
CA ARG A 124 17.93 0.61 3.34
C ARG A 124 18.17 -0.72 4.06
N ARG A 125 19.00 -1.59 3.46
CA ARG A 125 19.35 -2.89 4.05
C ARG A 125 19.97 -2.78 5.44
N ASP A 126 20.75 -1.75 5.67
CA ASP A 126 21.43 -1.47 6.95
C ASP A 126 20.53 -0.77 7.99
N GLY A 127 19.24 -0.57 7.68
CA GLY A 127 18.29 0.10 8.56
C GLY A 127 18.36 1.63 8.52
N SER A 128 19.23 2.22 7.72
CA SER A 128 19.26 3.67 7.53
C SER A 128 18.14 4.15 6.61
N VAL A 129 17.77 5.43 6.72
CA VAL A 129 16.76 6.05 5.86
C VAL A 129 17.20 6.03 4.40
N TRP A 130 16.29 5.60 3.51
CA TRP A 130 16.48 5.74 2.07
C TRP A 130 15.98 7.10 1.60
N SER A 131 14.69 7.33 1.74
CA SER A 131 14.00 8.55 1.35
C SER A 131 12.85 8.83 2.33
N THR A 132 12.47 10.08 2.42
CA THR A 132 11.28 10.54 3.15
C THR A 132 10.11 10.82 2.21
N ASP A 133 10.26 10.43 0.94
CA ASP A 133 9.20 10.47 -0.06
C ASP A 133 9.02 9.10 -0.70
N LYS A 134 7.91 8.92 -1.39
CA LYS A 134 7.59 7.68 -2.13
C LYS A 134 8.59 7.46 -3.25
N ASP A 135 8.92 6.20 -3.50
CA ASP A 135 9.84 5.80 -4.55
C ASP A 135 9.28 4.58 -5.31
N GLY A 136 8.63 4.85 -6.43
CA GLY A 136 8.05 3.82 -7.28
C GLY A 136 9.11 2.97 -8.00
N ILE A 137 10.28 3.54 -8.31
CA ILE A 137 11.38 2.80 -8.95
C ILE A 137 11.92 1.74 -7.98
N LEU A 138 12.09 2.10 -6.71
CA LEU A 138 12.52 1.17 -5.68
C LEU A 138 11.55 -0.02 -5.54
N LEU A 139 10.23 0.25 -5.60
CA LEU A 139 9.22 -0.79 -5.58
C LEU A 139 9.25 -1.69 -6.82
N CYS A 140 9.54 -1.13 -7.99
CA CYS A 140 9.73 -1.91 -9.21
C CYS A 140 10.94 -2.85 -9.13
N LEU A 141 12.07 -2.35 -8.61
CA LEU A 141 13.28 -3.15 -8.38
C LEU A 141 13.04 -4.25 -7.32
N LEU A 142 12.24 -3.96 -6.29
CA LEU A 142 11.87 -4.92 -5.27
C LEU A 142 11.08 -6.11 -5.85
N ALA A 143 10.21 -5.89 -6.83
CA ALA A 143 9.50 -6.98 -7.50
C ALA A 143 10.47 -7.95 -8.20
N ALA A 144 11.49 -7.42 -8.88
CA ALA A 144 12.54 -8.23 -9.49
C ALA A 144 13.40 -8.96 -8.44
N GLU A 145 13.75 -8.28 -7.34
CA GLU A 145 14.47 -8.91 -6.22
C GLU A 145 13.69 -10.10 -5.65
N MET A 146 12.38 -9.94 -5.42
CA MET A 146 11.52 -11.02 -4.91
C MET A 146 11.59 -12.27 -5.80
N ILE A 147 11.45 -12.10 -7.10
CA ILE A 147 11.52 -13.21 -8.05
C ILE A 147 12.90 -13.87 -8.01
N ALA A 148 13.97 -13.07 -8.04
CA ALA A 148 15.33 -13.58 -8.03
C ALA A 148 15.67 -14.36 -6.76
N VAL A 149 15.14 -13.96 -5.62
CA VAL A 149 15.42 -14.57 -4.31
C VAL A 149 14.49 -15.75 -4.02
N THR A 150 13.21 -15.64 -4.35
CA THR A 150 12.20 -16.63 -3.94
C THR A 150 11.81 -17.59 -5.05
N GLY A 151 12.11 -17.26 -6.31
CA GLY A 151 11.64 -18.00 -7.49
C GLY A 151 10.14 -17.83 -7.76
N LYS A 152 9.45 -16.93 -7.04
CA LYS A 152 8.00 -16.71 -7.13
C LYS A 152 7.70 -15.27 -7.52
N SER A 153 6.68 -15.10 -8.36
CA SER A 153 6.19 -13.76 -8.70
C SER A 153 5.50 -13.08 -7.50
N PRO A 154 5.41 -11.75 -7.49
CA PRO A 154 4.64 -11.04 -6.46
C PRO A 154 3.19 -11.49 -6.34
N SER A 155 2.53 -11.87 -7.43
CA SER A 155 1.16 -12.39 -7.40
C SER A 155 1.05 -13.80 -6.83
N GLU A 156 2.04 -14.66 -7.05
CA GLU A 156 2.12 -15.96 -6.39
C GLU A 156 2.31 -15.80 -4.88
N ARG A 157 3.19 -14.90 -4.47
CA ARG A 157 3.37 -14.55 -3.05
C ARG A 157 2.09 -14.00 -2.43
N TYR A 158 1.33 -13.18 -3.17
CA TYR A 158 0.06 -12.66 -2.67
C TYR A 158 -0.96 -13.78 -2.43
N ARG A 159 -1.06 -14.78 -3.32
CA ARG A 159 -1.93 -15.94 -3.10
C ARG A 159 -1.56 -16.71 -1.83
N GLU A 160 -0.26 -16.85 -1.54
CA GLU A 160 0.18 -17.46 -0.28
C GLU A 160 -0.28 -16.66 0.95
N LEU A 161 -0.28 -15.32 0.87
CA LEU A 161 -0.82 -14.48 1.94
C LEU A 161 -2.35 -14.66 2.08
N GLU A 162 -3.08 -14.75 0.96
CA GLU A 162 -4.52 -15.04 1.00
C GLU A 162 -4.84 -16.42 1.59
N GLU A 163 -4.06 -17.43 1.27
CA GLU A 163 -4.19 -18.77 1.85
C GLU A 163 -3.92 -18.77 3.36
N ALA A 164 -2.91 -18.02 3.80
CA ALA A 164 -2.51 -17.96 5.21
C ALA A 164 -3.43 -17.09 6.06
N PHE A 165 -3.92 -15.96 5.53
CA PHE A 165 -4.60 -14.92 6.30
C PHE A 165 -6.04 -14.68 5.87
N GLY A 166 -6.52 -15.37 4.84
CA GLY A 166 -7.81 -15.15 4.20
C GLY A 166 -7.78 -13.99 3.19
N ALA A 167 -8.61 -14.13 2.17
CA ALA A 167 -8.74 -13.15 1.11
C ALA A 167 -9.25 -11.80 1.65
N SER A 168 -8.80 -10.71 1.02
CA SER A 168 -9.32 -9.37 1.25
C SER A 168 -10.07 -8.86 0.01
N ALA A 169 -11.18 -8.16 0.22
CA ALA A 169 -11.91 -7.49 -0.85
C ALA A 169 -11.56 -6.01 -0.86
N TYR A 170 -11.21 -5.49 -2.03
CA TYR A 170 -10.98 -4.07 -2.24
C TYR A 170 -11.76 -3.61 -3.47
N GLN A 171 -12.46 -2.51 -3.33
CA GLN A 171 -13.11 -1.84 -4.43
C GLN A 171 -12.97 -0.34 -4.30
N ARG A 172 -12.52 0.32 -5.38
CA ARG A 172 -12.57 1.77 -5.51
C ARG A 172 -13.82 2.16 -6.30
N VAL A 173 -14.60 3.07 -5.72
CA VAL A 173 -15.75 3.66 -6.38
C VAL A 173 -15.55 5.17 -6.45
N ASP A 174 -15.44 5.70 -7.67
CA ASP A 174 -15.31 7.13 -7.92
C ASP A 174 -16.66 7.65 -8.45
N ALA A 175 -17.15 8.72 -7.82
CA ALA A 175 -18.38 9.40 -8.24
C ALA A 175 -18.15 10.91 -8.39
N PRO A 176 -18.76 11.57 -9.37
CA PRO A 176 -18.78 13.03 -9.45
C PRO A 176 -19.41 13.64 -8.20
N ALA A 177 -18.82 14.73 -7.68
CA ALA A 177 -19.37 15.47 -6.58
C ALA A 177 -19.34 16.97 -6.87
N THR A 178 -20.43 17.67 -6.52
CA THR A 178 -20.50 19.14 -6.67
C THR A 178 -19.58 19.84 -5.65
N PRO A 179 -19.22 21.12 -5.87
CA PRO A 179 -18.45 21.90 -4.88
C PRO A 179 -19.12 21.93 -3.50
N GLU A 180 -20.44 22.02 -3.46
CA GLU A 180 -21.23 22.04 -2.22
C GLU A 180 -21.17 20.72 -1.47
N GLN A 181 -21.27 19.58 -2.20
CA GLN A 181 -21.12 18.25 -1.63
C GLN A 181 -19.71 18.04 -1.05
N LYS A 182 -18.66 18.48 -1.77
CA LYS A 182 -17.28 18.43 -1.30
C LYS A 182 -17.07 19.27 -0.05
N ALA A 183 -17.64 20.48 -0.01
CA ALA A 183 -17.57 21.37 1.16
C ALA A 183 -18.29 20.76 2.38
N THR A 184 -19.43 20.08 2.16
CA THR A 184 -20.17 19.39 3.22
C THR A 184 -19.36 18.20 3.76
N LEU A 185 -18.79 17.37 2.87
CA LEU A 185 -17.95 16.23 3.26
C LEU A 185 -16.70 16.68 4.02
N GLY A 186 -16.05 17.77 3.58
CA GLY A 186 -14.86 18.30 4.25
C GLY A 186 -15.12 18.87 5.65
N LYS A 187 -16.37 19.11 6.03
CA LYS A 187 -16.80 19.60 7.35
C LYS A 187 -17.55 18.53 8.16
N LEU A 188 -17.63 17.29 7.65
CA LEU A 188 -18.39 16.24 8.29
C LEU A 188 -17.75 15.85 9.62
N ALA A 189 -18.45 16.13 10.72
CA ALA A 189 -18.03 15.70 12.04
C ALA A 189 -18.54 14.27 12.36
N PRO A 190 -17.89 13.52 13.26
CA PRO A 190 -18.31 12.17 13.64
C PRO A 190 -19.76 12.11 14.11
N ASP A 191 -20.21 13.13 14.83
CA ASP A 191 -21.55 13.20 15.39
C ASP A 191 -22.64 13.36 14.32
N ALA A 192 -22.28 13.86 13.13
CA ALA A 192 -23.17 13.93 11.98
C ALA A 192 -23.45 12.56 11.35
N VAL A 193 -22.61 11.56 11.62
CA VAL A 193 -22.83 10.17 11.18
C VAL A 193 -23.72 9.46 12.18
N THR A 194 -25.03 9.43 11.92
CA THR A 194 -26.03 8.84 12.83
C THR A 194 -26.15 7.34 12.70
N ALA A 195 -25.63 6.74 11.61
CA ALA A 195 -25.64 5.29 11.41
C ALA A 195 -24.93 4.56 12.57
N THR A 196 -25.50 3.44 13.00
CA THR A 196 -24.96 2.55 14.04
C THR A 196 -24.45 1.24 13.51
N THR A 197 -24.80 0.92 12.26
CA THR A 197 -24.39 -0.29 11.54
C THR A 197 -23.93 0.06 10.13
N LEU A 198 -23.04 -0.74 9.58
CA LEU A 198 -22.57 -0.70 8.19
C LEU A 198 -22.44 -2.13 7.69
N ALA A 199 -23.12 -2.48 6.58
CA ALA A 199 -23.15 -3.84 6.03
C ALA A 199 -23.53 -4.90 7.10
N ASP A 200 -24.55 -4.61 7.89
CA ASP A 200 -25.06 -5.44 9.02
C ASP A 200 -24.09 -5.58 10.22
N GLU A 201 -22.92 -5.00 10.15
CA GLU A 201 -21.96 -4.97 11.24
C GLU A 201 -22.10 -3.70 12.09
N LYS A 202 -21.91 -3.84 13.41
CA LYS A 202 -21.96 -2.71 14.34
C LYS A 202 -20.77 -1.77 14.13
N ILE A 203 -21.05 -0.48 13.96
CA ILE A 203 -20.01 0.55 13.96
C ILE A 203 -19.46 0.69 15.38
N THR A 204 -18.18 0.35 15.58
CA THR A 204 -17.52 0.39 16.89
C THR A 204 -16.81 1.72 17.16
N ALA A 205 -16.43 2.43 16.12
CA ALA A 205 -15.79 3.75 16.22
C ALA A 205 -16.12 4.63 15.02
N LYS A 206 -16.19 5.93 15.23
CA LYS A 206 -16.34 6.97 14.21
C LYS A 206 -15.16 7.91 14.35
N LEU A 207 -14.19 7.83 13.43
CA LEU A 207 -12.92 8.52 13.53
C LEU A 207 -12.88 9.68 12.54
N SER A 208 -12.64 10.90 13.03
CA SER A 208 -12.47 12.08 12.18
C SER A 208 -11.29 12.95 12.58
N HIS A 209 -10.65 12.65 13.70
CA HIS A 209 -9.48 13.38 14.15
C HIS A 209 -8.22 12.57 13.87
N ALA A 210 -7.42 13.08 12.95
CA ALA A 210 -6.08 12.57 12.71
C ALA A 210 -5.06 13.54 13.35
N PRO A 211 -3.95 13.04 13.90
CA PRO A 211 -2.90 13.90 14.41
C PRO A 211 -2.43 14.89 13.34
N GLY A 212 -2.63 16.19 13.58
CA GLY A 212 -2.13 17.27 12.74
C GLY A 212 -2.87 17.49 11.42
N ASN A 213 -4.03 16.90 11.23
CA ASN A 213 -4.86 17.17 10.07
C ASN A 213 -6.32 17.28 10.50
N GLY A 214 -6.77 18.50 10.51
CA GLY A 214 -8.20 18.72 10.51
C GLY A 214 -8.76 18.45 9.13
#